data_53d76d2290f5f526add341612511d201
#
_entry.id   53d76d2290f5f526add341612511d201
#
_cell.length_a   1.000
_cell.length_b   1.000
_cell.length_c   1.000
_cell.angle_alpha   90.00
_cell.angle_beta   90.00
_cell.angle_gamma   90.00
#
_symmetry.space_group_name_H-M   'P 1'
#
loop_
_entity.id
_entity.type
_entity.pdbx_description
1 polymer ?
#
loop_
_entity_poly.entity_id
_entity_poly.type
_entity_poly.pdbx_seq_one_letter_code
_entity_poly.pdbx_strand_id
1 'polypeptide(L)' 'MGFAKTVADQMIFMDEGRIVEQATPDEFFNNPKSDRTKLFLSQILNH' A
#
# COMPACT_ATOMS: atom_id res chain seq x y z
N MET A 1 -7.81 9.29 -5.07
CA MET A 1 -7.75 8.59 -3.78
C MET A 1 -7.21 7.19 -3.97
N GLY A 2 -6.41 6.75 -3.03
CA GLY A 2 -5.76 5.46 -3.12
C GLY A 2 -6.49 4.36 -2.37
N PHE A 3 -6.28 3.15 -2.80
CA PHE A 3 -6.77 1.97 -2.09
C PHE A 3 -5.79 0.83 -2.30
N ALA A 4 -5.83 -0.12 -1.38
CA ALA A 4 -4.98 -1.29 -1.45
C ALA A 4 -5.83 -2.55 -1.47
N LYS A 5 -5.37 -3.56 -2.18
CA LYS A 5 -6.07 -4.84 -2.23
C LYS A 5 -5.06 -5.98 -2.25
N THR A 6 -5.54 -7.16 -1.86
CA THR A 6 -4.73 -8.36 -1.88
C THR A 6 -5.10 -9.20 -3.10
N VAL A 7 -4.10 -9.55 -3.88
CA VAL A 7 -4.27 -10.44 -5.03
C VAL A 7 -3.26 -11.56 -4.86
N ALA A 8 -3.75 -12.78 -4.69
CA ALA A 8 -2.91 -13.92 -4.33
C ALA A 8 -2.12 -13.59 -3.06
N ASP A 9 -0.80 -13.60 -3.11
CA ASP A 9 0.03 -13.31 -1.95
C ASP A 9 0.65 -11.92 -2.01
N GLN A 10 0.04 -11.02 -2.78
CA GLN A 10 0.58 -9.69 -3.00
C GLN A 10 -0.41 -8.62 -2.55
N MET A 11 0.11 -7.58 -1.91
CA MET A 11 -0.65 -6.36 -1.68
C MET A 11 -0.35 -5.39 -2.82
N ILE A 12 -1.40 -4.82 -3.38
CA ILE A 12 -1.26 -3.85 -4.46
C ILE A 12 -1.91 -2.55 -4.01
N PHE A 13 -1.13 -1.48 -3.97
CA PHE A 13 -1.64 -0.15 -3.64
C PHE A 13 -1.81 0.63 -4.93
N MET A 14 -3.03 1.10 -5.17
CA MET A 14 -3.36 1.85 -6.38
C MET A 14 -3.79 3.26 -6.01
N ASP A 15 -3.42 4.20 -6.83
CA ASP A 15 -3.81 5.59 -6.66
C ASP A 15 -3.91 6.24 -8.04
N GLU A 16 -4.99 6.94 -8.26
CA GLU A 16 -5.25 7.64 -9.52
C GLU A 16 -5.14 6.72 -10.74
N GLY A 17 -5.67 5.51 -10.61
CA GLY A 17 -5.74 4.57 -11.72
C GLY A 17 -4.44 3.89 -12.06
N ARG A 18 -3.44 3.96 -11.19
CA ARG A 18 -2.15 3.31 -11.44
C ARG A 18 -1.67 2.60 -10.19
N ILE A 19 -0.82 1.61 -10.40
CA ILE A 19 -0.20 0.87 -9.31
C ILE A 19 0.94 1.71 -8.75
N VAL A 20 0.86 2.04 -7.47
CA VAL A 20 1.89 2.82 -6.79
C VAL A 20 2.94 1.88 -6.19
N GLU A 21 2.48 0.80 -5.57
CA GLU A 21 3.40 -0.14 -4.94
C GLU A 21 2.79 -1.52 -4.92
N GLN A 22 3.64 -2.54 -5.07
CA GLN A 22 3.21 -3.93 -5.01
C GLN A 22 4.28 -4.70 -4.23
N ALA A 23 3.85 -5.42 -3.20
CA ALA A 23 4.77 -6.16 -2.33
C ALA A 23 3.99 -7.23 -1.59
N THR A 24 4.71 -8.14 -0.92
CA THR A 24 4.05 -9.07 -0.02
C THR A 24 3.42 -8.29 1.13
N PRO A 25 2.37 -8.83 1.78
CA PRO A 25 1.75 -8.11 2.90
C PRO A 25 2.75 -7.69 3.97
N ASP A 26 3.69 -8.58 4.30
CA ASP A 26 4.72 -8.27 5.29
C ASP A 26 5.53 -7.04 4.90
N GLU A 27 6.03 -7.03 3.68
CA GLU A 27 6.83 -5.91 3.22
C GLU A 27 5.99 -4.64 3.06
N PHE A 28 4.76 -4.80 2.62
CA PHE A 28 3.88 -3.67 2.42
C PHE A 28 3.64 -2.92 3.73
N PHE A 29 3.36 -3.65 4.79
CA PHE A 29 3.06 -3.03 6.09
C PHE A 29 4.29 -2.67 6.90
N ASN A 30 5.34 -3.46 6.81
CA ASN A 30 6.52 -3.27 7.66
C ASN A 30 7.63 -2.47 7.00
N ASN A 31 7.68 -2.46 5.67
CA ASN A 31 8.74 -1.78 4.95
C ASN A 31 8.24 -1.18 3.64
N PRO A 32 7.23 -0.29 3.71
CA PRO A 32 6.73 0.34 2.50
C PRO A 32 7.81 1.20 1.86
N LYS A 33 7.90 1.16 0.54
CA LYS A 33 8.96 1.85 -0.19
C LYS A 33 8.52 3.20 -0.72
N SER A 34 7.26 3.33 -1.10
CA SER A 34 6.74 4.57 -1.64
C SER A 34 6.29 5.51 -0.52
N ASP A 35 6.58 6.79 -0.66
CA ASP A 35 6.10 7.78 0.30
C ASP A 35 4.57 7.83 0.32
N ARG A 36 3.94 7.59 -0.83
CA ARG A 36 2.48 7.54 -0.90
C ARG A 36 1.93 6.38 -0.07
N THR A 37 2.61 5.24 -0.13
CA THR A 37 2.22 4.08 0.67
C THR A 37 2.37 4.38 2.15
N LYS A 38 3.46 5.02 2.52
CA LYS A 38 3.70 5.38 3.91
C LYS A 38 2.62 6.31 4.43
N LEU A 39 2.23 7.29 3.64
CA LEU A 39 1.17 8.21 4.00
C LEU A 39 -0.17 7.47 4.13
N PHE A 40 -0.48 6.61 3.17
CA PHE A 40 -1.71 5.84 3.18
C PHE A 40 -1.82 4.98 4.45
N LEU A 41 -0.75 4.28 4.79
CA LEU A 41 -0.75 3.42 5.97
C LEU A 41 -0.84 4.24 7.25
N SER A 42 -0.21 5.39 7.29
CA SER A 42 -0.27 6.24 8.45
C SER A 42 -1.70 6.73 8.71
N GLN A 43 -2.45 7.01 7.67
CA GLN A 43 -3.84 7.43 7.80
C GLN A 43 -4.74 6.29 8.27
N ILE A 44 -4.45 5.07 7.88
CA ILE A 44 -5.25 3.91 8.26
C ILE A 44 -4.91 3.46 9.68
N LEU A 45 -3.63 3.37 9.98
CA LEU A 45 -3.17 2.75 11.23
C LEU A 45 -3.10 3.73 12.39
N ASN A 46 -3.15 5.01 12.11
CA ASN A 46 -2.91 6.03 13.10
C ASN A 46 -4.05 7.05 13.12
N HIS A 47 -5.22 6.58 13.45
CA HIS A 47 -6.33 7.52 13.59
C HIS A 47 -6.89 7.53 15.00
#